data_b9e8d4e8b0955d34f0d55888157ee420
#
_entry.id   b9e8d4e8b0955d34f0d55888157ee420
#
_cell.length_a   1.000
_cell.length_b   1.000
_cell.length_c   1.000
_cell.angle_alpha   90.00
_cell.angle_beta   90.00
_cell.angle_gamma   90.00
#
_symmetry.space_group_name_H-M   'P 1'
#
loop_
_entity.id
_entity.type
_entity.pdbx_description
1 polymer ?
#
loop_
_entity_poly.entity_id
_entity_poly.type
_entity_poly.pdbx_seq_one_letter_code
_entity_poly.pdbx_strand_id
1 'polypeptide(L)'
;MAIIESTIKDNYALYCGDNMEVMKEFPDNKIGLSIYSPPFCGLYNYSSDPRDDSNCDSYQQFFAAYEFKVRELFRITMPGRISAVHCMDVPGVGNGETAKMGCGANVGTGLIDFPGDIIRLHEKCGFIYCGRRHIWKEPLGVRLRTMAKGLAHQQIVEDSTLCDVATADQLLMFRKKGDNPIPVAHPTGLHRYAGERVMPHELQVFKGFKGKQTENRYSHWIWRQYASSFWDDIRIDNVLPYEESRDTDDEKHCHPLQLDVIERAVILWSNEGEIVFTPYMGVGSEVFGAVINNRKGIGAELKATYYKQAVRNLAKSDEYVHEQMLIK
;
A
#
# COMPACT_ATOMS: atom_id res chain seq x y z
N MET A 1 19.02 17.49 11.44
CA MET A 1 18.02 18.23 10.67
C MET A 1 16.98 17.23 10.20
N ALA A 2 15.75 17.50 10.50
CA ALA A 2 14.68 16.56 10.30
C ALA A 2 14.20 16.47 8.86
N ILE A 3 13.93 17.61 8.23
CA ILE A 3 13.48 17.73 6.84
C ILE A 3 14.60 18.42 6.05
N ILE A 4 15.03 17.80 4.94
CA ILE A 4 16.15 18.28 4.11
C ILE A 4 15.62 19.18 3.00
N GLU A 5 14.50 18.79 2.38
CA GLU A 5 13.89 19.47 1.25
C GLU A 5 12.36 19.23 1.27
N SER A 6 11.59 20.13 0.70
CA SER A 6 10.15 19.95 0.54
C SER A 6 9.65 20.58 -0.75
N THR A 7 8.62 19.96 -1.33
CA THR A 7 7.87 20.48 -2.48
C THR A 7 6.40 20.56 -2.09
N ILE A 8 5.87 21.78 -1.99
CA ILE A 8 4.51 22.04 -1.53
C ILE A 8 3.71 22.70 -2.64
N LYS A 9 2.54 22.15 -2.95
CA LYS A 9 1.53 22.64 -3.89
C LYS A 9 0.16 22.66 -3.21
N ASP A 10 -0.86 23.16 -3.91
CA ASP A 10 -2.21 23.29 -3.36
C ASP A 10 -2.85 21.92 -3.02
N ASN A 11 -2.49 20.87 -3.77
CA ASN A 11 -3.05 19.54 -3.69
C ASN A 11 -2.09 18.47 -3.16
N TYR A 12 -0.80 18.77 -2.99
CA TYR A 12 0.15 17.85 -2.39
C TYR A 12 1.30 18.53 -1.65
N ALA A 13 1.92 17.79 -0.73
CA ALA A 13 3.17 18.14 -0.08
C ALA A 13 4.10 16.92 0.01
N LEU A 14 5.31 17.06 -0.50
CA LEU A 14 6.35 16.05 -0.46
C LEU A 14 7.48 16.51 0.44
N TYR A 15 7.94 15.65 1.33
CA TYR A 15 9.02 15.95 2.26
C TYR A 15 10.16 14.94 2.10
N CYS A 16 11.38 15.46 1.87
CA CYS A 16 12.60 14.66 1.93
C CYS A 16 13.14 14.69 3.37
N GLY A 17 13.02 13.60 4.09
CA GLY A 17 13.46 13.52 5.49
C GLY A 17 12.82 12.39 6.29
N ASP A 18 13.09 12.41 7.58
CA ASP A 18 12.56 11.44 8.52
C ASP A 18 11.04 11.58 8.68
N ASN A 19 10.31 10.49 8.45
CA ASN A 19 8.86 10.46 8.55
C ASN A 19 8.34 10.78 9.96
N MET A 20 9.09 10.44 11.01
CA MET A 20 8.74 10.78 12.38
C MET A 20 8.72 12.30 12.61
N GLU A 21 9.68 13.02 12.02
CA GLU A 21 9.72 14.48 12.11
C GLU A 21 8.57 15.12 11.31
N VAL A 22 8.27 14.57 10.15
CA VAL A 22 7.10 15.03 9.36
C VAL A 22 5.80 14.78 10.11
N MET A 23 5.63 13.61 10.73
CA MET A 23 4.42 13.29 11.48
C MET A 23 4.22 14.18 12.72
N LYS A 24 5.29 14.61 13.39
CA LYS A 24 5.21 15.53 14.53
C LYS A 24 4.61 16.89 14.19
N GLU A 25 4.74 17.33 12.94
CA GLU A 25 4.15 18.59 12.48
C GLU A 25 2.62 18.53 12.33
N PHE A 26 2.04 17.33 12.28
CA PHE A 26 0.59 17.20 12.23
C PHE A 26 -0.05 17.28 13.60
N PRO A 27 -1.14 18.05 13.75
CA PRO A 27 -1.96 17.97 14.94
C PRO A 27 -2.64 16.62 15.07
N ASP A 28 -3.07 16.29 16.28
CA ASP A 28 -3.86 15.08 16.54
C ASP A 28 -5.13 15.06 15.69
N ASN A 29 -5.52 13.85 15.25
CA ASN A 29 -6.79 13.62 14.56
C ASN A 29 -6.96 14.43 13.26
N LYS A 30 -5.91 14.59 12.48
CA LYS A 30 -5.90 15.41 11.26
C LYS A 30 -6.05 14.59 9.97
N ILE A 31 -5.52 13.38 9.93
CA ILE A 31 -5.40 12.58 8.72
C ILE A 31 -6.66 11.74 8.50
N GLY A 32 -7.25 11.87 7.30
CA GLY A 32 -8.44 11.11 6.91
C GLY A 32 -8.14 9.66 6.52
N LEU A 33 -7.01 9.42 5.85
CA LEU A 33 -6.53 8.11 5.44
C LEU A 33 -5.02 8.10 5.46
N SER A 34 -4.41 7.04 5.97
CA SER A 34 -3.03 6.70 5.61
C SER A 34 -3.01 5.41 4.79
N ILE A 35 -2.14 5.40 3.75
CA ILE A 35 -1.90 4.21 2.92
C ILE A 35 -0.41 4.14 2.61
N TYR A 36 0.21 2.98 2.83
CA TYR A 36 1.65 2.82 2.67
C TYR A 36 2.09 1.36 2.69
N SER A 37 3.32 1.13 2.22
CA SER A 37 4.06 -0.12 2.38
C SER A 37 5.25 0.15 3.31
N PRO A 38 5.32 -0.45 4.51
CA PRO A 38 6.52 -0.35 5.33
C PRO A 38 7.68 -1.11 4.65
N PRO A 39 8.93 -0.79 4.93
CA PRO A 39 10.05 -1.60 4.50
C PRO A 39 9.86 -3.06 4.92
N PHE A 40 10.10 -3.98 4.01
CA PHE A 40 10.12 -5.40 4.35
C PHE A 40 11.41 -5.71 5.06
N CYS A 41 11.35 -5.85 6.37
CA CYS A 41 12.47 -6.04 7.25
C CYS A 41 13.49 -7.06 6.71
N GLY A 42 14.72 -6.61 6.40
CA GLY A 42 15.82 -7.46 5.95
C GLY A 42 15.65 -8.11 4.57
N LEU A 43 14.58 -7.83 3.84
CA LEU A 43 14.41 -8.32 2.49
C LEU A 43 15.12 -7.42 1.46
N TYR A 44 15.09 -6.11 1.68
CA TYR A 44 15.72 -5.12 0.82
C TYR A 44 16.34 -4.00 1.65
N ASN A 45 17.56 -3.55 1.29
CA ASN A 45 18.16 -2.34 1.83
C ASN A 45 17.89 -1.18 0.87
N TYR A 46 17.21 -0.13 1.34
CA TYR A 46 16.83 1.00 0.51
C TYR A 46 17.86 2.13 0.54
N SER A 47 18.54 2.32 1.66
CA SER A 47 19.60 3.32 1.81
C SER A 47 20.62 2.91 2.88
N SER A 48 21.75 3.64 2.94
CA SER A 48 22.73 3.50 4.01
C SER A 48 22.45 4.39 5.24
N ASP A 49 21.33 5.11 5.26
CA ASP A 49 20.99 6.01 6.37
C ASP A 49 20.57 5.17 7.60
N PRO A 50 21.15 5.41 8.80
CA PRO A 50 20.80 4.67 10.01
C PRO A 50 19.35 4.87 10.47
N ARG A 51 18.62 5.84 9.93
CA ARG A 51 17.19 6.08 10.18
C ARG A 51 16.27 5.25 9.28
N ASP A 52 16.85 4.59 8.29
CA ASP A 52 16.12 3.68 7.41
C ASP A 52 15.80 2.38 8.16
N ASP A 53 14.51 2.07 8.31
CA ASP A 53 14.06 0.87 9.01
C ASP A 53 14.54 -0.42 8.35
N SER A 54 14.91 -0.39 7.07
CA SER A 54 15.46 -1.55 6.38
C SER A 54 16.85 -1.94 6.87
N ASN A 55 17.56 -1.02 7.56
CA ASN A 55 18.91 -1.23 8.10
C ASN A 55 18.92 -1.82 9.52
N CYS A 56 17.78 -2.25 10.05
CA CYS A 56 17.71 -2.89 11.35
C CYS A 56 18.48 -4.21 11.38
N ASP A 57 19.24 -4.46 12.44
CA ASP A 57 20.04 -5.68 12.62
C ASP A 57 19.20 -6.92 12.93
N SER A 58 17.94 -6.74 13.33
CA SER A 58 17.03 -7.82 13.67
C SER A 58 15.57 -7.48 13.44
N TYR A 59 14.77 -8.52 13.26
CA TYR A 59 13.31 -8.43 13.14
C TYR A 59 12.67 -7.75 14.35
N GLN A 60 13.17 -8.02 15.55
CA GLN A 60 12.70 -7.39 16.79
C GLN A 60 13.04 -5.90 16.82
N GLN A 61 14.24 -5.53 16.37
CA GLN A 61 14.66 -4.13 16.30
C GLN A 61 13.80 -3.35 15.31
N PHE A 62 13.51 -3.94 14.15
CA PHE A 62 12.57 -3.36 13.18
C PHE A 62 11.22 -3.06 13.83
N PHE A 63 10.58 -4.05 14.47
CA PHE A 63 9.27 -3.86 15.09
C PHE A 63 9.31 -2.87 16.26
N ALA A 64 10.41 -2.80 17.00
CA ALA A 64 10.59 -1.79 18.04
C ALA A 64 10.64 -0.37 17.46
N ALA A 65 11.35 -0.15 16.35
CA ALA A 65 11.39 1.13 15.65
C ALA A 65 10.05 1.47 14.99
N TYR A 66 9.44 0.49 14.33
CA TYR A 66 8.17 0.66 13.65
C TYR A 66 7.01 0.96 14.61
N GLU A 67 7.05 0.47 15.85
CA GLU A 67 6.05 0.79 16.89
C GLU A 67 5.92 2.30 17.13
N PHE A 68 7.01 3.05 17.16
CA PHE A 68 6.96 4.50 17.32
C PHE A 68 6.19 5.17 16.17
N LYS A 69 6.39 4.70 14.94
CA LYS A 69 5.71 5.22 13.75
C LYS A 69 4.21 4.89 13.75
N VAL A 70 3.86 3.68 14.14
CA VAL A 70 2.46 3.27 14.27
C VAL A 70 1.74 4.07 15.36
N ARG A 71 2.39 4.39 16.47
CA ARG A 71 1.84 5.25 17.53
C ARG A 71 1.59 6.68 17.03
N GLU A 72 2.52 7.25 16.25
CA GLU A 72 2.34 8.56 15.64
C GLU A 72 1.23 8.54 14.57
N LEU A 73 1.17 7.52 13.74
CA LEU A 73 0.05 7.31 12.81
C LEU A 73 -1.29 7.22 13.55
N PHE A 74 -1.33 6.52 14.68
CA PHE A 74 -2.53 6.48 15.52
C PHE A 74 -2.90 7.88 16.04
N ARG A 75 -1.93 8.65 16.52
CA ARG A 75 -2.15 10.02 17.03
C ARG A 75 -2.77 10.91 15.96
N ILE A 76 -2.17 10.96 14.76
CA ILE A 76 -2.57 11.87 13.69
C ILE A 76 -3.81 11.43 12.91
N THR A 77 -4.16 10.13 12.91
CA THR A 77 -5.37 9.60 12.24
C THR A 77 -6.63 10.09 12.97
N MET A 78 -7.65 10.51 12.23
CA MET A 78 -8.95 10.90 12.78
C MET A 78 -9.66 9.68 13.40
N PRO A 79 -10.46 9.86 14.48
CA PRO A 79 -11.27 8.79 15.04
C PRO A 79 -12.19 8.18 13.98
N GLY A 80 -12.33 6.85 14.01
CA GLY A 80 -13.17 6.12 13.07
C GLY A 80 -12.63 6.01 11.63
N ARG A 81 -11.41 6.52 11.37
CA ARG A 81 -10.79 6.50 10.03
C ARG A 81 -9.73 5.40 9.92
N ILE A 82 -9.30 5.18 8.69
CA ILE A 82 -8.50 4.00 8.30
C ILE A 82 -7.03 4.35 8.13
N SER A 83 -6.17 3.46 8.61
CA SER A 83 -4.79 3.29 8.19
C SER A 83 -4.71 1.97 7.40
N ALA A 84 -4.24 2.03 6.16
CA ALA A 84 -4.14 0.88 5.26
C ALA A 84 -2.65 0.54 5.03
N VAL A 85 -2.26 -0.70 5.32
CA VAL A 85 -0.87 -1.16 5.24
C VAL A 85 -0.75 -2.25 4.20
N HIS A 86 0.02 -2.00 3.15
CA HIS A 86 0.34 -3.00 2.15
C HIS A 86 1.58 -3.80 2.58
N CYS A 87 1.46 -5.11 2.57
CA CYS A 87 2.56 -6.04 2.91
C CYS A 87 2.31 -7.41 2.29
N MET A 88 3.25 -8.33 2.50
CA MET A 88 3.13 -9.74 2.13
C MET A 88 3.87 -10.61 3.15
N ASP A 89 3.62 -11.92 3.11
CA ASP A 89 4.46 -12.87 3.82
C ASP A 89 5.89 -12.83 3.27
N VAL A 90 6.87 -12.84 4.17
CA VAL A 90 8.28 -12.74 3.78
C VAL A 90 8.86 -14.14 3.63
N PRO A 91 9.42 -14.50 2.45
CA PRO A 91 10.08 -15.79 2.28
C PRO A 91 11.27 -15.94 3.25
N GLY A 92 11.27 -17.02 4.03
CA GLY A 92 12.40 -17.42 4.86
C GLY A 92 13.50 -18.05 4.01
N VAL A 93 14.40 -17.22 3.46
CA VAL A 93 15.50 -17.73 2.62
C VAL A 93 16.69 -18.11 3.50
N GLY A 94 17.11 -19.38 3.45
CA GLY A 94 18.11 -19.96 4.35
C GLY A 94 19.54 -19.36 4.31
N ASN A 95 19.85 -18.44 3.39
CA ASN A 95 21.16 -17.79 3.26
C ASN A 95 21.09 -16.26 3.09
N GLY A 96 19.91 -15.64 3.24
CA GLY A 96 19.74 -14.21 3.05
C GLY A 96 19.80 -13.39 4.34
N GLU A 97 19.54 -12.09 4.24
CA GLU A 97 19.44 -11.16 5.36
C GLU A 97 18.41 -11.60 6.42
N THR A 98 17.31 -12.24 5.99
CA THR A 98 16.31 -12.87 6.87
C THR A 98 16.90 -13.96 7.76
N ALA A 99 17.94 -14.67 7.33
CA ALA A 99 18.67 -15.64 8.15
C ALA A 99 19.45 -14.94 9.28
N LYS A 100 20.05 -13.78 9.00
CA LYS A 100 20.75 -12.96 9.99
C LYS A 100 19.81 -12.41 11.06
N MET A 101 18.53 -12.25 10.74
CA MET A 101 17.52 -11.72 11.65
C MET A 101 16.95 -12.74 12.63
N GLY A 102 17.49 -13.96 12.66
CA GLY A 102 17.03 -15.03 13.54
C GLY A 102 15.67 -15.60 13.15
N CYS A 103 15.16 -15.25 11.97
CA CYS A 103 13.89 -15.72 11.45
C CYS A 103 14.10 -16.98 10.58
N GLY A 104 14.59 -18.06 11.18
CA GLY A 104 14.51 -19.37 10.56
C GLY A 104 15.61 -19.75 9.57
N ALA A 105 16.86 -19.53 9.91
CA ALA A 105 18.04 -20.00 9.17
C ALA A 105 18.02 -21.51 8.78
N ASN A 106 17.11 -22.28 9.36
CA ASN A 106 16.95 -23.71 9.12
C ASN A 106 15.61 -24.09 8.48
N VAL A 107 14.76 -23.11 8.15
CA VAL A 107 13.45 -23.37 7.51
C VAL A 107 13.63 -23.13 6.02
N GLY A 108 14.16 -24.10 5.31
CA GLY A 108 14.52 -23.98 3.89
C GLY A 108 13.38 -23.61 2.94
N THR A 109 12.13 -23.59 3.38
CA THR A 109 10.92 -23.29 2.58
C THR A 109 9.82 -22.64 3.40
N GLY A 110 10.12 -22.01 4.55
CA GLY A 110 9.11 -21.37 5.38
C GLY A 110 8.83 -19.93 4.99
N LEU A 111 7.65 -19.45 5.40
CA LEU A 111 7.23 -18.05 5.32
C LEU A 111 7.19 -17.44 6.71
N ILE A 112 7.53 -16.17 6.81
CA ILE A 112 7.35 -15.35 8.01
C ILE A 112 6.00 -14.66 7.86
N ASP A 113 5.11 -14.85 8.83
CA ASP A 113 3.82 -14.18 8.92
C ASP A 113 3.99 -12.69 9.26
N PHE A 114 4.66 -11.94 8.37
CA PHE A 114 4.86 -10.51 8.53
C PHE A 114 3.52 -9.74 8.63
N PRO A 115 2.49 -10.05 7.82
CA PRO A 115 1.19 -9.44 8.00
C PRO A 115 0.57 -9.67 9.38
N GLY A 116 0.72 -10.86 9.96
CA GLY A 116 0.26 -11.15 11.31
C GLY A 116 0.98 -10.33 12.38
N ASP A 117 2.29 -10.11 12.24
CA ASP A 117 3.05 -9.26 13.17
C ASP A 117 2.66 -7.79 13.04
N ILE A 118 2.43 -7.29 11.81
CA ILE A 118 1.86 -5.96 11.57
C ILE A 118 0.51 -5.80 12.25
N ILE A 119 -0.37 -6.80 12.16
CA ILE A 119 -1.69 -6.76 12.81
C ILE A 119 -1.52 -6.67 14.33
N ARG A 120 -0.72 -7.55 14.94
CA ARG A 120 -0.48 -7.56 16.39
C ARG A 120 0.08 -6.22 16.89
N LEU A 121 0.99 -5.61 16.12
CA LEU A 121 1.56 -4.31 16.47
C LEU A 121 0.53 -3.19 16.41
N HIS A 122 -0.26 -3.11 15.35
CA HIS A 122 -1.27 -2.06 15.22
C HIS A 122 -2.34 -2.16 16.30
N GLU A 123 -2.78 -3.38 16.65
CA GLU A 123 -3.71 -3.60 17.78
C GLU A 123 -3.08 -3.18 19.12
N LYS A 124 -1.82 -3.51 19.35
CA LYS A 124 -1.06 -3.03 20.53
C LYS A 124 -1.02 -1.49 20.59
N CYS A 125 -0.92 -0.81 19.46
CA CYS A 125 -0.92 0.65 19.37
C CYS A 125 -2.31 1.28 19.45
N GLY A 126 -3.39 0.48 19.56
CA GLY A 126 -4.75 0.95 19.80
C GLY A 126 -5.68 0.95 18.60
N PHE A 127 -5.20 0.59 17.43
CA PHE A 127 -6.05 0.39 16.25
C PHE A 127 -6.94 -0.86 16.40
N ILE A 128 -8.00 -0.92 15.62
CA ILE A 128 -8.87 -2.09 15.45
C ILE A 128 -8.56 -2.68 14.08
N TYR A 129 -8.17 -3.96 14.04
CA TYR A 129 -8.03 -4.67 12.77
C TYR A 129 -9.41 -4.91 12.16
N CYS A 130 -9.61 -4.44 10.92
CA CYS A 130 -10.89 -4.51 10.20
C CYS A 130 -10.91 -5.55 9.07
N GLY A 131 -9.80 -6.23 8.83
CA GLY A 131 -9.68 -7.22 7.78
C GLY A 131 -8.56 -6.91 6.79
N ARG A 132 -8.48 -7.73 5.75
CA ARG A 132 -7.46 -7.59 4.70
C ARG A 132 -8.05 -7.82 3.31
N ARG A 133 -7.40 -7.24 2.29
CA ARG A 133 -7.60 -7.58 0.89
C ARG A 133 -6.42 -8.39 0.41
N HIS A 134 -6.66 -9.54 -0.21
CA HIS A 134 -5.63 -10.31 -0.88
C HIS A 134 -5.53 -9.82 -2.33
N ILE A 135 -4.34 -9.42 -2.75
CA ILE A 135 -4.05 -8.99 -4.11
C ILE A 135 -3.38 -10.15 -4.81
N TRP A 136 -4.05 -10.65 -5.82
CA TRP A 136 -3.55 -11.81 -6.57
C TRP A 136 -2.21 -11.50 -7.26
N LYS A 137 -1.31 -12.45 -7.22
CA LYS A 137 -0.02 -12.41 -7.92
C LYS A 137 0.13 -13.66 -8.77
N GLU A 138 0.57 -13.46 -9.99
CA GLU A 138 0.86 -14.56 -10.91
C GLU A 138 2.06 -15.36 -10.40
N PRO A 139 1.93 -16.71 -10.18
CA PRO A 139 2.96 -17.50 -9.53
C PRO A 139 4.33 -17.51 -10.22
N LEU A 140 4.36 -17.50 -11.56
CA LEU A 140 5.61 -17.43 -12.31
C LEU A 140 6.32 -16.09 -12.10
N GLY A 141 5.57 -14.99 -12.08
CA GLY A 141 6.09 -13.66 -11.79
C GLY A 141 6.68 -13.57 -10.38
N VAL A 142 5.99 -14.17 -9.38
CA VAL A 142 6.52 -14.27 -8.01
C VAL A 142 7.81 -15.08 -7.99
N ARG A 143 7.84 -16.25 -8.66
CA ARG A 143 9.03 -17.07 -8.74
C ARG A 143 10.23 -16.34 -9.35
N LEU A 144 10.02 -15.64 -10.46
CA LEU A 144 11.10 -14.92 -11.15
C LEU A 144 11.68 -13.78 -10.29
N ARG A 145 10.86 -13.16 -9.44
CA ARG A 145 11.31 -12.12 -8.51
C ARG A 145 11.99 -12.65 -7.26
N THR A 146 11.42 -13.69 -6.65
CA THR A 146 11.91 -14.22 -5.37
C THR A 146 12.94 -15.33 -5.55
N MET A 147 13.09 -15.86 -6.76
CA MET A 147 13.89 -17.05 -7.07
C MET A 147 13.51 -18.28 -6.22
N ALA A 148 12.27 -18.31 -5.72
CA ALA A 148 11.77 -19.39 -4.88
C ALA A 148 11.70 -20.71 -5.67
N LYS A 149 12.53 -21.67 -5.32
CA LYS A 149 12.62 -22.96 -6.02
C LYS A 149 11.33 -23.76 -5.91
N GLY A 150 10.65 -23.70 -4.78
CA GLY A 150 9.38 -24.39 -4.55
C GLY A 150 8.24 -23.97 -5.48
N LEU A 151 8.33 -22.80 -6.12
CA LEU A 151 7.37 -22.35 -7.15
C LEU A 151 7.71 -22.85 -8.56
N ALA A 152 8.81 -23.59 -8.75
CA ALA A 152 9.14 -24.14 -10.05
C ALA A 152 8.19 -25.27 -10.43
N HIS A 153 7.68 -25.27 -11.66
CA HIS A 153 6.85 -26.37 -12.17
C HIS A 153 7.51 -27.75 -12.00
N GLN A 154 8.84 -27.81 -12.06
CA GLN A 154 9.62 -29.01 -11.82
C GLN A 154 9.30 -29.65 -10.47
N GLN A 155 9.05 -28.87 -9.42
CA GLN A 155 8.72 -29.40 -8.09
C GLN A 155 7.40 -30.20 -8.09
N ILE A 156 6.40 -29.75 -8.86
CA ILE A 156 5.14 -30.51 -9.00
C ILE A 156 5.39 -31.87 -9.69
N VAL A 157 6.33 -31.92 -10.61
CA VAL A 157 6.65 -33.15 -11.38
C VAL A 157 7.51 -34.12 -10.58
N GLU A 158 8.48 -33.61 -9.81
CA GLU A 158 9.45 -34.44 -9.07
C GLU A 158 8.96 -34.82 -7.67
N ASP A 159 8.52 -33.82 -6.90
CA ASP A 159 7.99 -34.00 -5.55
C ASP A 159 7.09 -32.82 -5.17
N SER A 160 5.79 -32.99 -5.31
CA SER A 160 4.82 -31.96 -5.03
C SER A 160 4.75 -31.54 -3.54
N THR A 161 5.30 -32.32 -2.61
CA THR A 161 5.40 -31.95 -1.19
C THR A 161 6.40 -30.83 -0.94
N LEU A 162 7.30 -30.57 -1.89
CA LEU A 162 8.25 -29.46 -1.88
C LEU A 162 7.72 -28.22 -2.64
N CYS A 163 6.48 -28.29 -3.10
CA CYS A 163 5.86 -27.20 -3.86
C CYS A 163 5.33 -26.13 -2.91
N ASP A 164 5.85 -24.91 -3.04
CA ASP A 164 5.36 -23.77 -2.30
C ASP A 164 4.16 -23.13 -2.99
N VAL A 165 3.44 -22.30 -2.26
CA VAL A 165 2.41 -21.43 -2.81
C VAL A 165 2.97 -20.02 -3.03
N ALA A 166 2.55 -19.36 -4.10
CA ALA A 166 2.87 -17.95 -4.29
C ALA A 166 2.18 -17.11 -3.23
N THR A 167 2.92 -16.21 -2.59
CA THR A 167 2.35 -15.30 -1.61
C THR A 167 1.57 -14.20 -2.30
N ALA A 168 0.32 -13.99 -1.89
CA ALA A 168 -0.44 -12.81 -2.29
C ALA A 168 0.09 -11.58 -1.55
N ASP A 169 0.07 -10.42 -2.21
CA ASP A 169 0.16 -9.16 -1.48
C ASP A 169 -1.12 -8.96 -0.66
N GLN A 170 -1.02 -8.26 0.43
CA GLN A 170 -2.13 -8.01 1.35
C GLN A 170 -2.22 -6.51 1.65
N LEU A 171 -3.43 -5.97 1.58
CA LEU A 171 -3.73 -4.64 2.11
C LEU A 171 -4.49 -4.80 3.41
N LEU A 172 -3.81 -4.58 4.53
CA LEU A 172 -4.37 -4.66 5.88
C LEU A 172 -5.09 -3.36 6.22
N MET A 173 -6.25 -3.46 6.86
CA MET A 173 -7.06 -2.29 7.23
C MET A 173 -7.18 -2.16 8.73
N PHE A 174 -6.79 -1.00 9.25
CA PHE A 174 -6.82 -0.67 10.67
C PHE A 174 -7.65 0.58 10.90
N ARG A 175 -8.63 0.51 11.80
CA ARG A 175 -9.49 1.63 12.14
C ARG A 175 -9.11 2.20 13.50
N LYS A 176 -8.93 3.52 13.58
CA LYS A 176 -8.78 4.19 14.86
C LYS A 176 -10.08 4.14 15.64
N LYS A 177 -10.01 3.80 16.94
CA LYS A 177 -11.17 3.82 17.84
C LYS A 177 -11.81 5.20 17.89
N GLY A 178 -13.12 5.22 18.06
CA GLY A 178 -13.94 6.44 18.19
C GLY A 178 -14.92 6.62 17.05
N ASP A 179 -15.82 7.56 17.24
CA ASP A 179 -16.83 7.91 16.24
C ASP A 179 -16.19 8.72 15.13
N ASN A 180 -16.59 8.44 13.90
CA ASN A 180 -16.12 9.17 12.73
C ASN A 180 -16.88 10.52 12.63
N PRO A 181 -16.23 11.66 12.88
CA PRO A 181 -16.91 12.95 12.85
C PRO A 181 -17.31 13.37 11.44
N ILE A 182 -16.64 12.84 10.43
CA ILE A 182 -16.88 13.12 9.00
C ILE A 182 -16.99 11.78 8.27
N PRO A 183 -18.18 11.19 8.14
CA PRO A 183 -18.37 9.93 7.45
C PRO A 183 -17.85 9.99 6.01
N VAL A 184 -17.19 8.92 5.57
CA VAL A 184 -16.85 8.73 4.15
C VAL A 184 -18.12 8.26 3.46
N ALA A 185 -18.70 9.12 2.63
CA ALA A 185 -20.00 8.87 2.03
C ALA A 185 -19.98 8.99 0.51
N HIS A 186 -20.71 8.10 -0.13
CA HIS A 186 -20.95 8.12 -1.57
C HIS A 186 -22.47 8.19 -1.84
N PRO A 187 -23.12 9.35 -1.65
CA PRO A 187 -24.57 9.48 -1.74
C PRO A 187 -25.15 9.07 -3.09
N THR A 188 -24.39 9.27 -4.15
CA THR A 188 -24.73 8.86 -5.53
C THR A 188 -24.19 7.47 -5.89
N GLY A 189 -23.55 6.76 -4.93
CA GLY A 189 -22.89 5.49 -5.16
C GLY A 189 -21.52 5.63 -5.85
N LEU A 190 -21.01 4.50 -6.34
CA LEU A 190 -19.66 4.41 -6.93
C LEU A 190 -19.67 4.41 -8.47
N HIS A 191 -20.82 4.64 -9.12
CA HIS A 191 -20.96 4.50 -10.56
C HIS A 191 -20.00 5.41 -11.38
N ARG A 192 -19.64 6.59 -10.86
CA ARG A 192 -18.69 7.50 -11.50
C ARG A 192 -17.26 6.92 -11.63
N TYR A 193 -16.95 5.89 -10.86
CA TYR A 193 -15.66 5.19 -10.91
C TYR A 193 -15.65 4.01 -11.89
N ALA A 194 -16.77 3.73 -12.55
CA ALA A 194 -16.84 2.69 -13.56
C ALA A 194 -15.99 3.05 -14.79
N GLY A 195 -15.86 4.34 -15.11
CA GLY A 195 -15.21 4.80 -16.33
C GLY A 195 -15.85 4.16 -17.55
N GLU A 196 -15.03 3.71 -18.49
CA GLU A 196 -15.47 3.01 -19.72
C GLU A 196 -15.65 1.49 -19.52
N ARG A 197 -15.52 0.99 -18.28
CA ARG A 197 -15.63 -0.44 -18.01
C ARG A 197 -17.04 -0.96 -18.34
N VAL A 198 -17.10 -2.06 -19.07
CA VAL A 198 -18.35 -2.74 -19.40
C VAL A 198 -18.69 -3.76 -18.31
N MET A 199 -19.91 -3.65 -17.78
CA MET A 199 -20.39 -4.61 -16.78
C MET A 199 -20.52 -6.01 -17.40
N PRO A 200 -19.92 -7.07 -16.80
CA PRO A 200 -20.07 -8.43 -17.26
C PRO A 200 -21.55 -8.85 -17.33
N HIS A 201 -21.91 -9.61 -18.37
CA HIS A 201 -23.29 -10.04 -18.61
C HIS A 201 -23.88 -10.79 -17.40
N GLU A 202 -23.10 -11.64 -16.72
CA GLU A 202 -23.50 -12.41 -15.55
C GLU A 202 -23.96 -11.52 -14.39
N LEU A 203 -23.37 -10.35 -14.26
CA LEU A 203 -23.76 -9.38 -13.22
C LEU A 203 -24.99 -8.56 -13.60
N GLN A 204 -25.32 -8.45 -14.90
CA GLN A 204 -26.52 -7.76 -15.37
C GLN A 204 -27.80 -8.54 -15.04
N VAL A 205 -27.71 -9.86 -15.00
CA VAL A 205 -28.85 -10.76 -14.75
C VAL A 205 -28.98 -11.19 -13.28
N PHE A 206 -28.15 -10.71 -12.39
CA PHE A 206 -28.18 -11.11 -10.99
C PHE A 206 -29.43 -10.61 -10.26
N LYS A 207 -30.24 -11.55 -9.79
CA LYS A 207 -31.56 -11.29 -9.18
C LYS A 207 -31.52 -11.05 -7.66
N GLY A 208 -30.39 -10.73 -7.06
CA GLY A 208 -30.24 -10.65 -5.60
C GLY A 208 -30.78 -9.38 -4.94
N PHE A 209 -31.32 -8.42 -5.69
CA PHE A 209 -31.57 -7.09 -5.18
C PHE A 209 -33.01 -6.63 -5.39
N LYS A 210 -33.67 -6.17 -4.32
CA LYS A 210 -34.96 -5.49 -4.37
C LYS A 210 -34.76 -3.97 -4.29
N GLY A 211 -35.48 -3.20 -5.08
CA GLY A 211 -35.49 -1.74 -5.03
C GLY A 211 -34.78 -1.06 -6.21
N LYS A 212 -34.42 0.20 -6.04
CA LYS A 212 -33.86 1.09 -7.10
C LYS A 212 -32.46 0.73 -7.63
N GLN A 213 -32.06 -0.49 -7.49
CA GLN A 213 -30.69 -0.96 -7.83
C GLN A 213 -30.45 -1.02 -9.35
N THR A 214 -31.52 -1.16 -10.14
CA THR A 214 -31.42 -1.07 -11.61
C THR A 214 -30.98 0.31 -12.07
N GLU A 215 -31.26 1.36 -11.30
CA GLU A 215 -30.79 2.70 -11.58
C GLU A 215 -29.32 2.90 -11.20
N ASN A 216 -28.81 2.06 -10.30
CA ASN A 216 -27.45 2.18 -9.76
C ASN A 216 -26.60 0.89 -9.91
N ARG A 217 -26.90 0.09 -10.93
CA ARG A 217 -26.24 -1.21 -11.18
C ARG A 217 -24.71 -1.11 -11.31
N TYR A 218 -24.20 -0.03 -11.89
CA TYR A 218 -22.76 0.20 -11.99
C TYR A 218 -22.12 0.45 -10.63
N SER A 219 -22.76 1.20 -9.75
CA SER A 219 -22.31 1.38 -8.38
C SER A 219 -22.22 0.04 -7.63
N HIS A 220 -23.21 -0.84 -7.79
CA HIS A 220 -23.19 -2.17 -7.23
C HIS A 220 -22.08 -3.04 -7.80
N TRP A 221 -21.82 -2.95 -9.09
CA TRP A 221 -20.74 -3.68 -9.73
C TRP A 221 -19.37 -3.24 -9.21
N ILE A 222 -19.11 -1.93 -9.15
CA ILE A 222 -17.88 -1.38 -8.57
C ILE A 222 -17.76 -1.77 -7.09
N TRP A 223 -18.83 -1.64 -6.32
CA TRP A 223 -18.83 -2.08 -4.92
C TRP A 223 -18.46 -3.55 -4.76
N ARG A 224 -18.94 -4.46 -5.60
CA ARG A 224 -18.57 -5.88 -5.54
C ARG A 224 -17.09 -6.11 -5.75
N GLN A 225 -16.48 -5.39 -6.68
CA GLN A 225 -15.04 -5.47 -6.93
C GLN A 225 -14.26 -4.92 -5.72
N TYR A 226 -14.61 -3.75 -5.26
CA TYR A 226 -13.88 -3.05 -4.20
C TYR A 226 -14.09 -3.69 -2.81
N ALA A 227 -15.28 -4.21 -2.52
CA ALA A 227 -15.58 -4.90 -1.27
C ALA A 227 -15.12 -6.36 -1.23
N SER A 228 -14.72 -6.94 -2.36
CA SER A 228 -14.20 -8.30 -2.41
C SER A 228 -12.98 -8.45 -1.50
N SER A 229 -12.85 -9.60 -0.84
CA SER A 229 -11.66 -9.96 -0.07
C SER A 229 -10.47 -10.31 -0.98
N PHE A 230 -10.73 -10.61 -2.25
CA PHE A 230 -9.72 -10.88 -3.27
C PHE A 230 -9.81 -9.84 -4.38
N TRP A 231 -8.69 -9.21 -4.68
CA TRP A 231 -8.52 -8.31 -5.81
C TRP A 231 -7.64 -9.01 -6.84
N ASP A 232 -8.28 -9.66 -7.79
CA ASP A 232 -7.64 -10.47 -8.85
C ASP A 232 -7.47 -9.72 -10.17
N ASP A 233 -7.97 -8.51 -10.24
CA ASP A 233 -7.98 -7.64 -11.41
C ASP A 233 -7.01 -6.43 -11.30
N ILE A 234 -6.09 -6.47 -10.33
CA ILE A 234 -5.05 -5.44 -10.18
C ILE A 234 -4.00 -5.59 -11.29
N ARG A 235 -3.77 -4.52 -12.03
CA ARG A 235 -2.75 -4.47 -13.07
C ARG A 235 -1.37 -4.32 -12.43
N ILE A 236 -0.51 -5.32 -12.61
CA ILE A 236 0.83 -5.39 -11.99
C ILE A 236 1.73 -4.26 -12.49
N ASP A 237 1.58 -3.88 -13.75
CA ASP A 237 2.36 -2.87 -14.47
C ASP A 237 1.81 -1.43 -14.31
N ASN A 238 0.64 -1.26 -13.69
CA ASN A 238 0.10 0.07 -13.43
C ASN A 238 0.77 0.72 -12.20
N VAL A 239 2.02 1.12 -12.39
CA VAL A 239 2.89 1.75 -11.39
C VAL A 239 3.51 3.03 -11.93
N LEU A 240 3.92 3.93 -11.05
CA LEU A 240 4.66 5.12 -11.46
C LEU A 240 6.08 4.77 -11.94
N PRO A 241 6.68 5.59 -12.83
CA PRO A 241 8.08 5.46 -13.22
C PRO A 241 9.01 5.51 -11.99
N TYR A 242 9.94 4.57 -11.90
CA TYR A 242 10.82 4.43 -10.73
C TYR A 242 12.26 3.99 -11.09
N GLU A 243 12.50 3.53 -12.30
CA GLU A 243 13.79 2.93 -12.70
C GLU A 243 14.96 3.88 -12.57
N GLU A 244 14.75 5.17 -12.89
CA GLU A 244 15.78 6.22 -12.80
C GLU A 244 16.12 6.63 -11.36
N SER A 245 15.37 6.18 -10.37
CA SER A 245 15.60 6.51 -8.96
C SER A 245 16.49 5.51 -8.22
N ARG A 246 16.88 4.43 -8.88
CA ARG A 246 17.73 3.39 -8.32
C ARG A 246 19.18 3.82 -8.35
N ASP A 247 19.87 3.70 -7.21
CA ASP A 247 21.28 4.03 -7.09
C ASP A 247 22.20 2.81 -7.25
N THR A 248 21.66 1.61 -6.96
CA THR A 248 22.42 0.36 -6.95
C THR A 248 21.63 -0.78 -7.58
N ASP A 249 22.35 -1.85 -7.98
CA ASP A 249 21.74 -3.08 -8.48
C ASP A 249 20.90 -3.82 -7.43
N ASP A 250 21.14 -3.60 -6.15
CA ASP A 250 20.41 -4.24 -5.04
C ASP A 250 18.95 -3.75 -4.96
N GLU A 251 18.64 -2.60 -5.56
CA GLU A 251 17.28 -2.04 -5.60
C GLU A 251 16.41 -2.57 -6.75
N LYS A 252 16.89 -3.53 -7.52
CA LYS A 252 16.15 -4.10 -8.67
C LYS A 252 14.77 -4.68 -8.32
N HIS A 253 14.59 -5.04 -7.06
CA HIS A 253 13.37 -5.68 -6.57
C HIS A 253 12.37 -4.71 -5.93
N CYS A 254 12.72 -3.43 -5.79
CA CYS A 254 11.81 -2.42 -5.26
C CYS A 254 10.80 -2.05 -6.34
N HIS A 255 9.51 -2.29 -6.06
CA HIS A 255 8.42 -1.92 -6.94
C HIS A 255 7.47 -0.96 -6.21
N PRO A 256 7.05 0.14 -6.85
CA PRO A 256 6.00 1.00 -6.31
C PRO A 256 4.68 0.24 -6.14
N LEU A 257 3.86 0.66 -5.20
CA LEU A 257 2.50 0.13 -5.06
C LEU A 257 1.66 0.46 -6.29
N GLN A 258 0.87 -0.51 -6.75
CA GLN A 258 0.03 -0.34 -7.93
C GLN A 258 -1.02 0.75 -7.71
N LEU A 259 -1.20 1.60 -8.72
CA LEU A 259 -2.17 2.69 -8.68
C LEU A 259 -3.61 2.19 -8.53
N ASP A 260 -3.93 1.01 -9.05
CA ASP A 260 -5.25 0.38 -8.87
C ASP A 260 -5.57 0.09 -7.40
N VAL A 261 -4.59 -0.35 -6.61
CA VAL A 261 -4.75 -0.60 -5.17
C VAL A 261 -4.98 0.72 -4.43
N ILE A 262 -4.19 1.73 -4.76
CA ILE A 262 -4.27 3.06 -4.16
C ILE A 262 -5.62 3.72 -4.49
N GLU A 263 -6.04 3.68 -5.75
CA GLU A 263 -7.34 4.20 -6.20
C GLU A 263 -8.48 3.63 -5.35
N ARG A 264 -8.54 2.31 -5.21
CA ARG A 264 -9.60 1.65 -4.42
C ARG A 264 -9.57 2.06 -2.96
N ALA A 265 -8.40 2.12 -2.35
CA ALA A 265 -8.26 2.53 -0.95
C ALA A 265 -8.69 3.99 -0.75
N VAL A 266 -8.23 4.89 -1.62
CA VAL A 266 -8.57 6.31 -1.58
C VAL A 266 -10.06 6.54 -1.75
N ILE A 267 -10.69 5.87 -2.72
CA ILE A 267 -12.13 5.98 -2.98
C ILE A 267 -12.95 5.45 -1.81
N LEU A 268 -12.60 4.26 -1.28
CA LEU A 268 -13.37 3.62 -0.22
C LEU A 268 -13.27 4.34 1.13
N TRP A 269 -12.11 4.94 1.46
CA TRP A 269 -11.81 5.31 2.84
C TRP A 269 -11.45 6.78 3.03
N SER A 270 -11.61 7.63 2.01
CA SER A 270 -11.45 9.08 2.14
C SER A 270 -12.50 9.85 1.34
N ASN A 271 -12.86 11.05 1.83
CA ASN A 271 -13.66 12.00 1.08
C ASN A 271 -12.76 12.85 0.16
N GLU A 272 -13.36 13.43 -0.88
CA GLU A 272 -12.67 14.42 -1.71
C GLU A 272 -12.23 15.63 -0.88
N GLY A 273 -11.03 16.14 -1.18
CA GLY A 273 -10.42 17.26 -0.46
C GLY A 273 -9.76 16.87 0.87
N GLU A 274 -9.95 15.65 1.37
CA GLU A 274 -9.29 15.19 2.59
C GLU A 274 -7.81 14.86 2.37
N ILE A 275 -7.06 14.82 3.48
CA ILE A 275 -5.63 14.48 3.46
C ILE A 275 -5.47 12.96 3.46
N VAL A 276 -4.72 12.48 2.48
CA VAL A 276 -4.17 11.12 2.42
C VAL A 276 -2.66 11.20 2.67
N PHE A 277 -2.18 10.45 3.65
CA PHE A 277 -0.80 10.50 4.10
C PHE A 277 -0.08 9.16 3.89
N THR A 278 1.18 9.24 3.47
CA THR A 278 2.09 8.09 3.41
C THR A 278 3.42 8.42 4.12
N PRO A 279 3.81 7.65 5.15
CA PRO A 279 5.10 7.82 5.82
C PRO A 279 6.28 7.21 5.05
N TYR A 280 6.02 6.44 4.01
CA TYR A 280 7.01 5.79 3.15
C TYR A 280 6.65 6.03 1.70
N MET A 281 6.87 7.26 1.24
CA MET A 281 6.36 7.76 -0.03
C MET A 281 6.99 7.08 -1.25
N GLY A 282 8.26 6.64 -1.15
CA GLY A 282 8.99 6.12 -2.29
C GLY A 282 8.99 7.11 -3.46
N VAL A 283 8.55 6.66 -4.61
CA VAL A 283 8.44 7.48 -5.83
C VAL A 283 7.11 8.23 -5.95
N GLY A 284 6.31 8.27 -4.88
CA GLY A 284 5.13 9.13 -4.76
C GLY A 284 3.81 8.50 -5.17
N SER A 285 3.71 7.17 -5.28
CA SER A 285 2.51 6.49 -5.82
C SER A 285 1.26 6.80 -5.03
N GLU A 286 1.30 6.75 -3.71
CA GLU A 286 0.15 7.01 -2.83
C GLU A 286 -0.28 8.48 -2.89
N VAL A 287 0.69 9.39 -2.94
CA VAL A 287 0.43 10.83 -3.09
C VAL A 287 -0.19 11.12 -4.46
N PHE A 288 0.36 10.54 -5.53
CA PHE A 288 -0.18 10.67 -6.88
C PHE A 288 -1.61 10.13 -6.97
N GLY A 289 -1.85 8.92 -6.46
CA GLY A 289 -3.17 8.31 -6.44
C GLY A 289 -4.20 9.12 -5.64
N ALA A 290 -3.78 9.79 -4.55
CA ALA A 290 -4.63 10.72 -3.81
C ALA A 290 -5.01 11.94 -4.68
N VAL A 291 -4.02 12.57 -5.31
CA VAL A 291 -4.20 13.79 -6.12
C VAL A 291 -5.11 13.55 -7.31
N ILE A 292 -4.87 12.51 -8.11
CA ILE A 292 -5.70 12.21 -9.29
C ILE A 292 -7.14 11.81 -8.93
N ASN A 293 -7.40 11.48 -7.69
CA ASN A 293 -8.73 11.20 -7.14
C ASN A 293 -9.30 12.37 -6.32
N ASN A 294 -8.84 13.59 -6.51
CA ASN A 294 -9.32 14.81 -5.84
C ASN A 294 -9.11 14.82 -4.31
N ARG A 295 -8.07 14.17 -3.80
CA ARG A 295 -7.63 14.28 -2.40
C ARG A 295 -6.36 15.11 -2.32
N LYS A 296 -5.98 15.53 -1.12
CA LYS A 296 -4.69 16.16 -0.86
C LYS A 296 -3.70 15.10 -0.43
N GLY A 297 -2.64 14.90 -1.21
CA GLY A 297 -1.64 13.90 -0.90
C GLY A 297 -0.48 14.49 -0.10
N ILE A 298 -0.05 13.82 0.97
CA ILE A 298 1.16 14.21 1.72
C ILE A 298 2.04 12.98 1.91
N GLY A 299 3.34 13.11 1.63
CA GLY A 299 4.28 12.02 1.76
C GLY A 299 5.63 12.42 2.33
N ALA A 300 6.24 11.49 3.07
CA ALA A 300 7.60 11.59 3.57
C ALA A 300 8.48 10.50 2.94
N GLU A 301 9.69 10.86 2.52
CA GLU A 301 10.67 9.95 1.94
C GLU A 301 12.07 10.29 2.44
N LEU A 302 12.76 9.30 2.97
CA LEU A 302 14.11 9.49 3.51
C LEU A 302 15.16 9.56 2.41
N LYS A 303 14.99 8.77 1.34
CA LYS A 303 15.94 8.64 0.26
C LYS A 303 15.77 9.76 -0.78
N ALA A 304 16.80 10.59 -0.93
CA ALA A 304 16.75 11.77 -1.80
C ALA A 304 16.48 11.45 -3.28
N THR A 305 16.96 10.32 -3.80
CA THR A 305 16.72 9.91 -5.20
C THR A 305 15.26 9.52 -5.43
N TYR A 306 14.63 8.84 -4.47
CA TYR A 306 13.21 8.53 -4.52
C TYR A 306 12.36 9.79 -4.39
N TYR A 307 12.70 10.70 -3.47
CA TYR A 307 12.04 11.99 -3.35
C TYR A 307 12.08 12.77 -4.67
N LYS A 308 13.25 12.89 -5.31
CA LYS A 308 13.38 13.57 -6.61
C LYS A 308 12.53 12.92 -7.69
N GLN A 309 12.42 11.58 -7.69
CA GLN A 309 11.54 10.88 -8.61
C GLN A 309 10.06 11.18 -8.29
N ALA A 310 9.68 11.20 -7.02
CA ALA A 310 8.34 11.57 -6.60
C ALA A 310 7.97 12.99 -7.09
N VAL A 311 8.86 13.96 -6.97
CA VAL A 311 8.64 15.32 -7.49
C VAL A 311 8.39 15.32 -9.01
N ARG A 312 9.18 14.53 -9.78
CA ARG A 312 8.96 14.38 -11.23
C ARG A 312 7.62 13.73 -11.56
N ASN A 313 7.25 12.70 -10.81
CA ASN A 313 6.00 11.99 -11.02
C ASN A 313 4.79 12.89 -10.68
N LEU A 314 4.84 13.60 -9.56
CA LEU A 314 3.74 14.47 -9.13
C LEU A 314 3.59 15.71 -10.04
N ALA A 315 4.64 16.18 -10.69
CA ALA A 315 4.55 17.25 -11.68
C ALA A 315 3.63 16.88 -12.87
N LYS A 316 3.44 15.59 -13.15
CA LYS A 316 2.55 15.08 -14.22
C LYS A 316 1.12 14.86 -13.75
N SER A 317 0.84 14.97 -12.45
CA SER A 317 -0.52 14.71 -11.92
C SER A 317 -1.56 15.69 -12.44
N ASP A 318 -1.18 16.94 -12.69
CA ASP A 318 -2.08 17.98 -13.21
C ASP A 318 -2.52 17.67 -14.66
N GLU A 319 -1.61 17.14 -15.49
CA GLU A 319 -1.90 16.71 -16.86
C GLU A 319 -2.89 15.53 -16.84
N TYR A 320 -2.66 14.56 -15.96
CA TYR A 320 -3.52 13.39 -15.81
C TYR A 320 -4.95 13.74 -15.37
N VAL A 321 -5.09 14.67 -14.42
CA VAL A 321 -6.40 15.18 -13.97
C VAL A 321 -7.10 15.93 -15.11
N HIS A 322 -6.36 16.69 -15.90
CA HIS A 322 -6.92 17.44 -17.03
C HIS A 322 -7.43 16.53 -18.15
N GLU A 323 -6.67 15.47 -18.49
CA GLU A 323 -7.09 14.46 -19.47
C GLU A 323 -8.36 13.73 -19.01
N GLN A 324 -8.46 13.34 -17.75
CA GLN A 324 -9.67 12.72 -17.21
C GLN A 324 -10.90 13.65 -17.21
N MET A 325 -10.70 14.95 -17.08
CA MET A 325 -11.81 15.93 -17.17
C MET A 325 -12.29 16.14 -18.61
N LEU A 326 -11.42 15.97 -19.62
CA LEU A 326 -11.78 16.11 -21.03
C LEU A 326 -12.52 14.88 -21.59
N ILE A 327 -12.39 13.72 -20.93
CA ILE A 327 -13.05 12.45 -21.32
C ILE A 327 -14.44 12.30 -20.67
N LYS A 328 -14.79 13.13 -19.72
CA LYS A 328 -16.11 13.19 -19.05
C LYS A 328 -17.02 14.21 -19.71
#